data_2bd4c50e68c5ca407485d419042a17e4
#
_entry.id   2bd4c50e68c5ca407485d419042a17e4
#
_cell.length_a   1.000
_cell.length_b   1.000
_cell.length_c   1.000
_cell.angle_alpha   90.00
_cell.angle_beta   90.00
_cell.angle_gamma   90.00
#
_symmetry.space_group_name_H-M   'P 1'
#
loop_
_entity.id
_entity.type
_entity.pdbx_description
1 polymer ?
#
loop_
_entity_poly.entity_id
_entity_poly.type
_entity_poly.pdbx_seq_one_letter_code
_entity_poly.pdbx_strand_id
1 'polypeptide(L)'
;MKIKSLLSGILGIMIRVLSAGISSTQCVAMEQKNLEVVKLDSGLISGLLQGGTWTYLGIPYAKPPVGDLRWKLPEAPKAWSGIRRCTKYGPSCPQPQTEASVGRMAEDCLYLNVWTPAKEPSDKLPVMVWIHGGAYVTGSGSEPTYNGLNLSKQGVIVVTINYRLGPFGFMAHPLLSKESPKGTSGNYGLLDQVEALNWVQRNIQAFGGDPGRVTIFGESAGGQSVNILLVSPLSKGLFQRAISESGLQWHFGLLVPFTPLKEAEKKGEQFAAELGCDKAKDPVAAMRAKKPDELIQTWGWTATEMVIPDGIQFQPVVDGWFLPDRPEVLFKAGKQHDVPVLIGSNKNEGAPFAGLAQSKGTTVAEYKARVLGAIGELAPEVLTMFPADTDEQAYIAIANLLTQMDFASFPRFICESVAKTKSKAYLYQFTRVPPTKYGALLGCYHSCEMPYVFGNFVMSDGYKQEDLDLSMVMMGYWTGFASSGDPNGGGRPAWPYYGPKDQNLELGDQVRVNAGLFKAQCDLAEKIYAGGKP
;
A
#
# COMPACT_ATOMS: atom_id res chain seq x y z
N MET A 1 58.18 -37.37 49.18
CA MET A 1 58.83 -38.69 49.18
C MET A 1 58.46 -39.39 47.87
N LYS A 2 59.44 -39.53 47.03
CA LYS A 2 59.74 -40.63 46.07
C LYS A 2 58.65 -40.87 45.00
N ILE A 3 58.89 -40.59 43.75
CA ILE A 3 59.92 -41.11 42.82
C ILE A 3 59.23 -41.99 41.74
N LYS A 4 59.35 -41.54 40.48
CA LYS A 4 59.89 -42.29 39.30
C LYS A 4 58.97 -43.43 38.78
N SER A 5 58.79 -43.63 37.54
CA SER A 5 59.49 -43.59 36.23
C SER A 5 58.87 -44.72 35.40
N LEU A 6 58.87 -44.85 34.18
CA LEU A 6 59.74 -44.88 33.01
C LEU A 6 58.86 -45.28 31.80
N LEU A 7 58.98 -44.62 30.74
CA LEU A 7 59.65 -44.92 29.49
C LEU A 7 59.21 -46.13 28.64
N SER A 8 58.74 -45.76 27.48
CA SER A 8 59.16 -46.18 26.12
C SER A 8 58.54 -47.44 25.50
N GLY A 9 58.08 -47.21 24.28
CA GLY A 9 57.80 -48.21 23.26
C GLY A 9 57.61 -47.57 21.91
N ILE A 10 58.67 -47.37 21.15
CA ILE A 10 58.80 -46.92 19.76
C ILE A 10 58.45 -48.08 18.83
N LEU A 11 57.71 -47.84 17.74
CA LEU A 11 57.83 -48.32 16.36
C LEU A 11 56.55 -48.15 15.63
N GLY A 12 56.28 -47.27 14.66
CA GLY A 12 56.95 -47.14 13.38
C GLY A 12 56.25 -48.01 12.33
N ILE A 13 55.25 -47.50 11.58
CA ILE A 13 54.85 -48.09 10.28
C ILE A 13 54.47 -46.98 9.32
N MET A 14 55.28 -46.79 8.35
CA MET A 14 55.18 -46.37 6.95
C MET A 14 53.91 -45.65 6.46
N ILE A 15 54.15 -44.44 5.99
CA ILE A 15 53.42 -43.65 5.02
C ILE A 15 53.28 -44.43 3.70
N ARG A 16 52.05 -44.66 3.24
CA ARG A 16 51.78 -44.85 1.82
C ARG A 16 50.90 -43.68 1.38
N VAL A 17 51.50 -42.79 0.61
CA VAL A 17 50.83 -41.77 -0.20
C VAL A 17 50.11 -42.50 -1.33
N LEU A 18 48.82 -42.50 -1.33
CA LEU A 18 47.96 -42.74 -2.50
C LEU A 18 47.32 -41.42 -2.89
N SER A 19 47.88 -40.83 -3.94
CA SER A 19 47.27 -39.75 -4.70
C SER A 19 46.01 -40.27 -5.38
N ALA A 20 44.83 -39.94 -4.78
CA ALA A 20 43.55 -40.04 -5.46
C ALA A 20 43.08 -38.60 -5.73
N GLY A 21 42.94 -38.27 -7.01
CA GLY A 21 42.50 -36.96 -7.49
C GLY A 21 41.19 -36.52 -6.87
N ILE A 22 41.22 -35.38 -6.22
CA ILE A 22 40.01 -34.68 -5.79
C ILE A 22 39.44 -34.01 -7.03
N SER A 23 38.45 -34.67 -7.61
CA SER A 23 37.54 -34.06 -8.58
C SER A 23 36.77 -32.95 -7.87
N SER A 24 37.04 -31.72 -8.28
CA SER A 24 36.32 -30.53 -7.91
C SER A 24 34.85 -30.62 -8.35
N THR A 25 33.99 -29.98 -7.57
CA THR A 25 32.57 -29.67 -7.80
C THR A 25 31.58 -30.64 -7.19
N GLN A 26 31.51 -30.65 -5.88
CA GLN A 26 30.20 -30.74 -5.22
C GLN A 26 29.98 -29.43 -4.46
N CYS A 27 29.29 -28.48 -5.13
CA CYS A 27 28.60 -27.42 -4.48
C CYS A 27 27.45 -28.08 -3.71
N VAL A 28 27.71 -28.46 -2.45
CA VAL A 28 26.66 -28.92 -1.55
C VAL A 28 25.75 -27.73 -1.36
N ALA A 29 24.56 -27.77 -1.98
CA ALA A 29 23.46 -26.93 -1.60
C ALA A 29 23.22 -27.20 -0.11
N MET A 30 23.63 -26.29 0.76
CA MET A 30 23.25 -26.33 2.17
C MET A 30 21.74 -26.23 2.18
N GLU A 31 21.07 -27.34 2.48
CA GLU A 31 19.64 -27.33 2.82
C GLU A 31 19.47 -26.34 3.97
N GLN A 32 18.79 -25.24 3.70
CA GLN A 32 18.52 -24.19 4.68
C GLN A 32 17.51 -24.76 5.70
N LYS A 33 18.00 -25.29 6.82
CA LYS A 33 17.18 -25.94 7.85
C LYS A 33 16.53 -24.98 8.85
N ASN A 34 16.88 -23.70 8.82
CA ASN A 34 16.27 -22.67 9.68
C ASN A 34 16.23 -21.33 8.94
N LEU A 35 15.46 -20.39 9.47
CA LEU A 35 15.26 -19.05 8.90
C LEU A 35 16.17 -17.99 9.55
N GLU A 36 17.20 -18.34 10.30
CA GLU A 36 18.15 -17.37 10.88
C GLU A 36 18.92 -16.62 9.79
N VAL A 37 19.36 -17.36 8.77
CA VAL A 37 20.01 -16.80 7.58
C VAL A 37 19.24 -17.23 6.35
N VAL A 38 18.73 -16.26 5.60
CA VAL A 38 17.93 -16.48 4.39
C VAL A 38 18.76 -16.12 3.16
N LYS A 39 18.70 -16.97 2.13
CA LYS A 39 19.34 -16.74 0.84
C LYS A 39 18.36 -16.12 -0.14
N LEU A 40 18.65 -14.89 -0.57
CA LEU A 40 17.94 -14.17 -1.62
C LEU A 40 18.66 -14.28 -2.96
N ASP A 41 18.01 -13.86 -4.03
CA ASP A 41 18.63 -13.68 -5.36
C ASP A 41 19.82 -12.69 -5.32
N SER A 42 19.79 -11.72 -4.43
CA SER A 42 20.81 -10.67 -4.27
C SER A 42 21.89 -10.94 -3.19
N GLY A 43 21.71 -11.94 -2.32
CA GLY A 43 22.69 -12.29 -1.29
C GLY A 43 22.08 -12.90 -0.03
N LEU A 44 22.90 -13.09 1.01
CA LEU A 44 22.43 -13.62 2.30
C LEU A 44 21.98 -12.49 3.23
N ILE A 45 20.92 -12.75 3.99
CA ILE A 45 20.43 -11.86 5.05
C ILE A 45 20.24 -12.61 6.35
N SER A 46 20.28 -11.89 7.49
CA SER A 46 19.86 -12.41 8.79
C SER A 46 18.84 -11.48 9.45
N GLY A 47 17.89 -12.07 10.18
CA GLY A 47 16.84 -11.38 10.91
C GLY A 47 16.96 -11.52 12.42
N LEU A 48 15.83 -11.24 13.11
CA LEU A 48 15.64 -11.41 14.54
C LEU A 48 14.45 -12.34 14.79
N LEU A 49 14.59 -13.26 15.75
CA LEU A 49 13.47 -14.07 16.22
C LEU A 49 12.77 -13.34 17.38
N GLN A 50 11.50 -13.02 17.21
CA GLN A 50 10.67 -12.31 18.20
C GLN A 50 9.36 -13.07 18.43
N GLY A 51 9.15 -13.60 19.63
CA GLY A 51 7.90 -14.29 19.97
C GLY A 51 7.52 -15.44 19.02
N GLY A 52 8.49 -16.17 18.51
CA GLY A 52 8.27 -17.28 17.56
C GLY A 52 8.14 -16.85 16.09
N THR A 53 8.28 -15.56 15.78
CA THR A 53 8.23 -14.99 14.42
C THR A 53 9.61 -14.47 14.04
N TRP A 54 10.14 -14.87 12.88
CA TRP A 54 11.30 -14.25 12.29
C TRP A 54 10.95 -12.90 11.68
N THR A 55 11.75 -11.90 11.98
CA THR A 55 11.56 -10.51 11.54
C THR A 55 12.80 -10.04 10.80
N TYR A 56 12.62 -9.59 9.56
CA TYR A 56 13.67 -9.04 8.72
C TYR A 56 13.25 -7.64 8.29
N LEU A 57 14.03 -6.63 8.68
CA LEU A 57 13.72 -5.21 8.48
C LEU A 57 14.75 -4.57 7.56
N GLY A 58 14.30 -3.75 6.61
CA GLY A 58 15.16 -2.99 5.71
C GLY A 58 15.87 -3.86 4.66
N ILE A 59 15.16 -4.79 4.03
CA ILE A 59 15.65 -5.55 2.88
C ILE A 59 15.53 -4.68 1.62
N PRO A 60 16.60 -4.39 0.87
CA PRO A 60 16.49 -3.66 -0.38
C PRO A 60 15.85 -4.55 -1.45
N TYR A 61 14.80 -4.08 -2.10
CA TYR A 61 14.16 -4.78 -3.20
C TYR A 61 14.50 -4.20 -4.58
N ALA A 62 15.07 -2.98 -4.59
CA ALA A 62 15.55 -2.31 -5.79
C ALA A 62 16.86 -1.53 -5.51
N LYS A 63 17.54 -1.09 -6.58
CA LYS A 63 18.65 -0.14 -6.47
C LYS A 63 18.16 1.20 -5.92
N PRO A 64 18.97 1.93 -5.13
CA PRO A 64 18.65 3.29 -4.72
C PRO A 64 18.32 4.18 -5.92
N PRO A 65 17.13 4.82 -5.96
CA PRO A 65 16.72 5.67 -7.07
C PRO A 65 17.31 7.10 -6.94
N VAL A 66 18.63 7.19 -6.88
CA VAL A 66 19.40 8.42 -6.61
C VAL A 66 20.17 8.88 -7.86
N GLY A 67 20.48 10.18 -7.96
CA GLY A 67 21.25 10.75 -9.06
C GLY A 67 20.60 10.46 -10.42
N ASP A 68 21.32 9.79 -11.33
CA ASP A 68 20.81 9.44 -12.66
C ASP A 68 19.64 8.44 -12.65
N LEU A 69 19.42 7.73 -11.53
CA LEU A 69 18.29 6.81 -11.35
C LEU A 69 17.04 7.50 -10.80
N ARG A 70 17.13 8.78 -10.37
CA ARG A 70 15.94 9.57 -10.02
C ARG A 70 15.04 9.68 -11.26
N TRP A 71 13.74 9.38 -11.08
CA TRP A 71 12.75 9.35 -12.17
C TRP A 71 13.08 8.34 -13.29
N LYS A 72 13.63 7.18 -12.89
CA LYS A 72 13.75 6.00 -13.76
C LYS A 72 12.97 4.82 -13.19
N LEU A 73 12.76 3.81 -14.05
CA LEU A 73 12.17 2.54 -13.65
C LEU A 73 13.04 1.91 -12.55
N PRO A 74 12.44 1.24 -11.54
CA PRO A 74 13.21 0.53 -10.55
C PRO A 74 14.03 -0.59 -11.20
N GLU A 75 15.24 -0.77 -10.71
CA GLU A 75 16.15 -1.83 -11.14
C GLU A 75 16.44 -2.77 -9.96
N ALA A 76 16.69 -4.06 -10.25
CA ALA A 76 17.05 -5.04 -9.23
C ALA A 76 18.24 -4.57 -8.37
N PRO A 77 18.28 -4.87 -7.07
CA PRO A 77 19.36 -4.45 -6.19
C PRO A 77 20.68 -5.10 -6.62
N LYS A 78 21.81 -4.43 -6.34
CA LYS A 78 23.13 -5.03 -6.54
C LYS A 78 23.30 -6.22 -5.59
N ALA A 79 23.84 -7.32 -6.10
CA ALA A 79 24.22 -8.44 -5.27
C ALA A 79 25.32 -8.03 -4.26
N TRP A 80 25.30 -8.64 -3.08
CA TRP A 80 26.32 -8.43 -2.03
C TRP A 80 26.94 -9.75 -1.58
N SER A 81 28.16 -9.63 -1.05
CA SER A 81 28.87 -10.73 -0.39
C SER A 81 28.65 -10.68 1.13
N GLY A 82 28.77 -11.84 1.78
CA GLY A 82 28.55 -11.96 3.23
C GLY A 82 27.09 -11.89 3.63
N ILE A 83 26.83 -11.79 4.93
CA ILE A 83 25.48 -11.76 5.51
C ILE A 83 25.12 -10.32 5.86
N ARG A 84 24.06 -9.79 5.23
CA ARG A 84 23.48 -8.50 5.56
C ARG A 84 22.53 -8.63 6.75
N ARG A 85 22.78 -7.87 7.81
CA ARG A 85 21.90 -7.85 8.98
C ARG A 85 20.67 -6.97 8.72
N CYS A 86 19.50 -7.60 8.60
CA CYS A 86 18.20 -6.95 8.36
C CYS A 86 17.41 -6.85 9.67
N THR A 87 17.91 -6.03 10.60
CA THR A 87 17.37 -5.89 11.97
C THR A 87 16.88 -4.47 12.28
N LYS A 88 16.91 -3.57 11.31
CA LYS A 88 16.45 -2.17 11.41
C LYS A 88 15.75 -1.79 10.13
N TYR A 89 14.69 -1.00 10.25
CA TYR A 89 14.00 -0.44 9.10
C TYR A 89 14.95 0.36 8.20
N GLY A 90 14.72 0.29 6.89
CA GLY A 90 15.30 1.21 5.92
C GLY A 90 14.75 2.62 6.06
N PRO A 91 15.35 3.62 5.41
CA PRO A 91 14.81 4.98 5.39
C PRO A 91 13.42 5.03 4.75
N SER A 92 12.57 5.94 5.22
CA SER A 92 11.36 6.35 4.52
C SER A 92 11.70 7.18 3.28
N CYS A 93 10.84 7.18 2.27
CA CYS A 93 11.03 8.00 1.08
C CYS A 93 10.92 9.49 1.43
N PRO A 94 11.60 10.40 0.69
CA PRO A 94 11.50 11.83 0.93
C PRO A 94 10.05 12.29 0.80
N GLN A 95 9.60 13.05 1.79
CA GLN A 95 8.22 13.49 1.95
C GLN A 95 8.15 14.71 2.86
N PRO A 96 7.06 15.51 2.82
CA PRO A 96 6.82 16.54 3.81
C PRO A 96 6.81 15.94 5.23
N GLN A 97 7.44 16.61 6.17
CA GLN A 97 7.47 16.13 7.56
C GLN A 97 6.12 16.34 8.23
N THR A 98 5.57 15.28 8.79
CA THR A 98 4.30 15.25 9.52
C THR A 98 4.49 14.56 10.87
N GLU A 99 3.47 14.61 11.74
CA GLU A 99 3.49 13.85 13.00
C GLU A 99 3.59 12.32 12.79
N ALA A 100 3.12 11.83 11.64
CA ALA A 100 3.20 10.42 11.26
C ALA A 100 4.56 10.03 10.64
N SER A 101 5.45 10.98 10.40
CA SER A 101 6.76 10.70 9.79
C SER A 101 7.62 9.86 10.72
N VAL A 102 8.14 8.73 10.22
CA VAL A 102 8.93 7.78 11.00
C VAL A 102 10.36 7.64 10.47
N GLY A 103 11.31 7.67 11.39
CA GLY A 103 12.72 7.39 11.12
C GLY A 103 13.41 8.42 10.24
N ARG A 104 14.51 8.01 9.60
CA ARG A 104 15.31 8.83 8.68
C ARG A 104 14.69 8.78 7.29
N MET A 105 14.61 9.90 6.60
CA MET A 105 14.22 10.00 5.20
C MET A 105 15.44 10.02 4.28
N ALA A 106 15.35 9.34 3.14
CA ALA A 106 16.36 9.38 2.08
C ALA A 106 15.75 8.92 0.74
N GLU A 107 16.33 9.32 -0.39
CA GLU A 107 15.94 8.76 -1.70
C GLU A 107 16.30 7.27 -1.82
N ASP A 108 17.35 6.82 -1.13
CA ASP A 108 17.62 5.38 -0.93
C ASP A 108 16.59 4.82 0.05
N CYS A 109 15.36 4.58 -0.43
CA CYS A 109 14.20 4.21 0.37
C CYS A 109 13.47 2.95 -0.11
N LEU A 110 13.91 2.31 -1.20
CA LEU A 110 13.23 1.15 -1.78
C LEU A 110 13.55 -0.13 -0.99
N TYR A 111 12.97 -0.19 0.19
CA TYR A 111 13.12 -1.27 1.17
C TYR A 111 11.78 -1.90 1.50
N LEU A 112 11.83 -3.17 1.87
CA LEU A 112 10.68 -3.90 2.42
C LEU A 112 11.06 -4.59 3.72
N ASN A 113 10.04 -5.04 4.46
CA ASN A 113 10.17 -5.76 5.72
C ASN A 113 9.38 -7.06 5.64
N VAL A 114 9.83 -8.12 6.32
CA VAL A 114 9.18 -9.43 6.30
C VAL A 114 9.04 -9.94 7.74
N TRP A 115 7.83 -10.38 8.10
CA TRP A 115 7.53 -11.14 9.32
C TRP A 115 7.01 -12.51 8.93
N THR A 116 7.68 -13.56 9.38
CA THR A 116 7.28 -14.94 9.07
C THR A 116 7.22 -15.81 10.32
N PRO A 117 6.09 -16.48 10.59
CA PRO A 117 5.97 -17.49 11.63
C PRO A 117 6.41 -18.88 11.13
N ALA A 118 6.84 -19.01 9.88
CA ALA A 118 7.31 -20.27 9.30
C ALA A 118 8.48 -20.83 10.11
N LYS A 119 8.57 -22.13 10.15
CA LYS A 119 9.68 -22.88 10.78
C LYS A 119 10.75 -23.24 9.76
N GLU A 120 10.34 -23.47 8.53
CA GLU A 120 11.22 -23.85 7.42
C GLU A 120 10.71 -23.32 6.06
N PRO A 121 11.57 -23.21 5.04
CA PRO A 121 11.18 -22.72 3.70
C PRO A 121 10.10 -23.54 3.00
N SER A 122 9.85 -24.78 3.43
CA SER A 122 8.85 -25.68 2.85
C SER A 122 7.43 -25.48 3.37
N ASP A 123 7.18 -24.60 4.35
CA ASP A 123 5.88 -24.41 5.02
C ASP A 123 4.79 -23.84 4.08
N LYS A 124 5.18 -23.11 3.03
CA LYS A 124 4.29 -22.55 1.99
C LYS A 124 3.12 -21.75 2.58
N LEU A 125 3.41 -20.85 3.51
CA LEU A 125 2.40 -19.99 4.13
C LEU A 125 1.85 -18.96 3.13
N PRO A 126 0.59 -18.51 3.30
CA PRO A 126 0.05 -17.37 2.53
C PRO A 126 0.84 -16.11 2.83
N VAL A 127 0.95 -15.24 1.84
CA VAL A 127 1.73 -14.00 1.91
C VAL A 127 0.81 -12.81 1.76
N MET A 128 0.92 -11.84 2.66
CA MET A 128 0.18 -10.58 2.63
C MET A 128 1.16 -9.42 2.43
N VAL A 129 1.03 -8.68 1.32
CA VAL A 129 1.92 -7.56 0.97
C VAL A 129 1.17 -6.25 1.20
N TRP A 130 1.62 -5.49 2.22
CA TRP A 130 1.06 -4.22 2.62
C TRP A 130 1.59 -3.07 1.78
N ILE A 131 0.68 -2.26 1.25
CA ILE A 131 0.93 -1.00 0.54
C ILE A 131 0.34 0.13 1.39
N HIS A 132 1.19 0.98 1.96
CA HIS A 132 0.76 2.05 2.86
C HIS A 132 0.01 3.17 2.14
N GLY A 133 -0.85 3.88 2.87
CA GLY A 133 -1.54 5.08 2.42
C GLY A 133 -0.70 6.35 2.48
N GLY A 134 -1.38 7.49 2.66
CA GLY A 134 -0.76 8.81 2.77
C GLY A 134 -0.81 9.62 1.47
N ALA A 135 -1.86 9.46 0.67
CA ALA A 135 -2.16 10.25 -0.54
C ALA A 135 -1.05 10.25 -1.60
N TYR A 136 -0.17 9.26 -1.63
CA TYR A 136 1.07 9.21 -2.44
C TYR A 136 2.10 10.29 -2.08
N VAL A 137 1.93 10.97 -0.98
CA VAL A 137 2.72 12.11 -0.51
C VAL A 137 3.55 11.74 0.70
N THR A 138 2.94 11.03 1.64
CA THR A 138 3.53 10.63 2.93
C THR A 138 3.38 9.13 3.16
N GLY A 139 3.96 8.64 4.25
CA GLY A 139 3.82 7.26 4.69
C GLY A 139 5.09 6.43 4.56
N SER A 140 5.06 5.26 5.18
CA SER A 140 6.16 4.28 5.16
C SER A 140 5.67 2.91 5.61
N GLY A 141 6.23 1.85 5.02
CA GLY A 141 6.04 0.48 5.50
C GLY A 141 6.67 0.20 6.87
N SER A 142 7.33 1.21 7.48
CA SER A 142 7.95 1.12 8.81
C SER A 142 7.14 1.81 9.92
N GLU A 143 5.95 2.30 9.64
CA GLU A 143 5.07 2.87 10.67
C GLU A 143 4.69 1.83 11.73
N PRO A 144 4.68 2.22 13.03
CA PRO A 144 4.40 1.28 14.12
C PRO A 144 3.06 0.55 13.97
N THR A 145 2.05 1.20 13.40
CA THR A 145 0.72 0.63 13.13
C THR A 145 0.80 -0.56 12.18
N TYR A 146 1.74 -0.53 11.22
CA TYR A 146 1.91 -1.58 10.21
C TYR A 146 2.92 -2.66 10.60
N ASN A 147 3.36 -2.71 11.87
CA ASN A 147 4.22 -3.81 12.35
C ASN A 147 3.52 -5.16 12.16
N GLY A 148 4.10 -6.01 11.31
CA GLY A 148 3.48 -7.28 10.90
C GLY A 148 3.51 -8.40 11.95
N LEU A 149 4.11 -8.17 13.13
CA LEU A 149 4.35 -9.23 14.12
C LEU A 149 3.05 -9.89 14.61
N ASN A 150 2.02 -9.12 14.94
CA ASN A 150 0.78 -9.67 15.48
C ASN A 150 -0.07 -10.33 14.40
N LEU A 151 -0.18 -9.70 13.22
CA LEU A 151 -0.91 -10.26 12.09
C LEU A 151 -0.25 -11.57 11.60
N SER A 152 1.09 -11.65 11.56
CA SER A 152 1.82 -12.85 11.12
C SER A 152 1.58 -14.06 12.03
N LYS A 153 1.33 -13.85 13.33
CA LYS A 153 0.98 -14.94 14.27
C LYS A 153 -0.33 -15.65 13.91
N GLN A 154 -1.14 -15.09 13.02
CA GLN A 154 -2.34 -15.73 12.46
C GLN A 154 -2.02 -16.74 11.34
N GLY A 155 -0.74 -17.09 11.13
CA GLY A 155 -0.31 -18.11 10.16
C GLY A 155 -0.07 -17.59 8.75
N VAL A 156 0.23 -16.32 8.58
CA VAL A 156 0.58 -15.70 7.30
C VAL A 156 1.96 -15.04 7.37
N ILE A 157 2.61 -14.87 6.23
CA ILE A 157 3.77 -14.00 6.10
C ILE A 157 3.27 -12.59 5.79
N VAL A 158 3.75 -11.60 6.54
CA VAL A 158 3.46 -10.18 6.29
C VAL A 158 4.69 -9.53 5.68
N VAL A 159 4.48 -8.81 4.58
CA VAL A 159 5.49 -7.99 3.92
C VAL A 159 4.98 -6.56 3.91
N THR A 160 5.76 -5.57 4.36
CA THR A 160 5.44 -4.15 4.18
C THR A 160 6.48 -3.50 3.28
N ILE A 161 6.06 -2.62 2.38
CA ILE A 161 6.94 -2.02 1.38
C ILE A 161 6.96 -0.50 1.49
N ASN A 162 8.09 0.12 1.16
CA ASN A 162 8.17 1.53 0.80
C ASN A 162 8.06 1.66 -0.72
N TYR A 163 7.61 2.82 -1.20
CA TYR A 163 7.61 3.21 -2.60
C TYR A 163 7.82 4.71 -2.71
N ARG A 164 8.34 5.20 -3.86
CA ARG A 164 8.60 6.63 -4.05
C ARG A 164 7.32 7.45 -3.99
N LEU A 165 7.41 8.63 -3.37
CA LEU A 165 6.31 9.51 -3.04
C LEU A 165 6.45 10.87 -3.71
N GLY A 166 5.34 11.63 -3.80
CA GLY A 166 5.30 12.99 -4.27
C GLY A 166 6.04 13.19 -5.59
N PRO A 167 6.86 14.26 -5.73
CA PRO A 167 7.60 14.53 -6.94
C PRO A 167 8.61 13.43 -7.30
N PHE A 168 9.09 12.63 -6.35
CA PHE A 168 10.01 11.53 -6.62
C PHE A 168 9.33 10.33 -7.25
N GLY A 169 8.05 10.08 -6.88
CA GLY A 169 7.28 8.94 -7.32
C GLY A 169 6.32 9.21 -8.47
N PHE A 170 5.87 10.47 -8.62
CA PHE A 170 4.71 10.75 -9.48
C PHE A 170 4.87 11.97 -10.40
N MET A 171 6.04 12.59 -10.48
CA MET A 171 6.29 13.67 -11.41
C MET A 171 6.41 13.13 -12.84
N ALA A 172 5.51 13.56 -13.73
CA ALA A 172 5.64 13.41 -15.17
C ALA A 172 6.27 14.67 -15.76
N HIS A 173 7.06 14.52 -16.82
CA HIS A 173 7.65 15.65 -17.57
C HIS A 173 7.93 15.21 -19.02
N PRO A 174 7.74 16.06 -20.08
CA PRO A 174 7.92 15.65 -21.47
C PRO A 174 9.31 15.07 -21.76
N LEU A 175 10.36 15.65 -21.16
CA LEU A 175 11.73 15.16 -21.35
C LEU A 175 11.97 13.82 -20.64
N LEU A 176 11.32 13.56 -19.49
CA LEU A 176 11.37 12.26 -18.82
C LEU A 176 10.62 11.20 -19.64
N SER A 177 9.47 11.54 -20.20
CA SER A 177 8.74 10.66 -21.11
C SER A 177 9.56 10.33 -22.36
N LYS A 178 10.25 11.31 -22.91
CA LYS A 178 11.17 11.10 -24.06
C LYS A 178 12.37 10.23 -23.71
N GLU A 179 12.91 10.33 -22.48
CA GLU A 179 14.02 9.51 -21.99
C GLU A 179 13.56 8.06 -21.70
N SER A 180 12.29 7.86 -21.38
CA SER A 180 11.73 6.56 -21.04
C SER A 180 11.60 5.67 -22.28
N PRO A 181 12.03 4.37 -22.21
CA PRO A 181 11.84 3.44 -23.32
C PRO A 181 10.36 3.12 -23.60
N LYS A 182 9.46 3.58 -22.73
CA LYS A 182 8.01 3.40 -22.85
C LYS A 182 7.28 4.66 -23.33
N GLY A 183 7.98 5.77 -23.47
CA GLY A 183 7.39 7.04 -23.87
C GLY A 183 6.50 7.67 -22.79
N THR A 184 6.62 7.24 -21.52
CA THR A 184 5.80 7.71 -20.40
C THR A 184 6.64 8.07 -19.18
N SER A 185 6.08 8.88 -18.28
CA SER A 185 6.67 9.23 -16.98
C SER A 185 5.57 9.44 -15.94
N GLY A 186 5.92 9.51 -14.64
CA GLY A 186 4.99 9.90 -13.57
C GLY A 186 4.49 8.76 -12.68
N ASN A 187 4.62 7.48 -13.02
CA ASN A 187 4.12 6.35 -12.22
C ASN A 187 5.24 5.57 -11.53
N TYR A 188 6.35 6.21 -11.17
CA TYR A 188 7.51 5.52 -10.61
C TYR A 188 7.20 4.85 -9.27
N GLY A 189 6.37 5.47 -8.40
CA GLY A 189 5.95 4.89 -7.13
C GLY A 189 5.11 3.61 -7.31
N LEU A 190 4.23 3.57 -8.31
CA LEU A 190 3.46 2.36 -8.65
C LEU A 190 4.34 1.28 -9.29
N LEU A 191 5.34 1.67 -10.08
CA LEU A 191 6.34 0.75 -10.63
C LEU A 191 7.23 0.15 -9.54
N ASP A 192 7.53 0.92 -8.48
CA ASP A 192 8.22 0.41 -7.29
C ASP A 192 7.39 -0.67 -6.58
N GLN A 193 6.07 -0.50 -6.49
CA GLN A 193 5.15 -1.50 -5.93
C GLN A 193 5.17 -2.79 -6.77
N VAL A 194 5.17 -2.67 -8.10
CA VAL A 194 5.30 -3.83 -9.01
C VAL A 194 6.65 -4.52 -8.81
N GLU A 195 7.76 -3.78 -8.68
CA GLU A 195 9.07 -4.39 -8.45
C GLU A 195 9.15 -5.06 -7.06
N ALA A 196 8.52 -4.50 -6.03
CA ALA A 196 8.40 -5.16 -4.73
C ALA A 196 7.62 -6.49 -4.84
N LEU A 197 6.55 -6.53 -5.63
CA LEU A 197 5.81 -7.76 -5.91
C LEU A 197 6.64 -8.77 -6.72
N ASN A 198 7.41 -8.32 -7.70
CA ASN A 198 8.38 -9.16 -8.42
C ASN A 198 9.43 -9.74 -7.47
N TRP A 199 9.92 -8.92 -6.51
CA TRP A 199 10.83 -9.39 -5.47
C TRP A 199 10.18 -10.48 -4.62
N VAL A 200 8.91 -10.30 -4.21
CA VAL A 200 8.14 -11.32 -3.47
C VAL A 200 8.05 -12.62 -4.26
N GLN A 201 7.71 -12.56 -5.54
CA GLN A 201 7.64 -13.75 -6.40
C GLN A 201 8.96 -14.52 -6.48
N ARG A 202 10.09 -13.82 -6.50
CA ARG A 202 11.43 -14.45 -6.58
C ARG A 202 11.95 -14.99 -5.24
N ASN A 203 11.59 -14.35 -4.11
CA ASN A 203 12.32 -14.55 -2.86
C ASN A 203 11.48 -15.11 -1.70
N ILE A 204 10.14 -14.98 -1.72
CA ILE A 204 9.32 -15.24 -0.53
C ILE A 204 9.32 -16.71 -0.09
N GLN A 205 9.60 -17.62 -1.01
CA GLN A 205 9.73 -19.05 -0.69
C GLN A 205 10.87 -19.29 0.31
N ALA A 206 11.95 -18.51 0.24
CA ALA A 206 13.06 -18.62 1.18
C ALA A 206 12.68 -18.25 2.63
N PHE A 207 11.55 -17.57 2.83
CA PHE A 207 10.96 -17.24 4.13
C PHE A 207 9.83 -18.18 4.55
N GLY A 208 9.60 -19.27 3.81
CA GLY A 208 8.51 -20.20 4.03
C GLY A 208 7.17 -19.78 3.41
N GLY A 209 7.17 -18.80 2.49
CA GLY A 209 5.97 -18.31 1.81
C GLY A 209 5.70 -19.03 0.48
N ASP A 210 4.44 -18.99 0.06
CA ASP A 210 4.01 -19.49 -1.23
C ASP A 210 3.81 -18.33 -2.22
N PRO A 211 4.65 -18.19 -3.27
CA PRO A 211 4.48 -17.15 -4.27
C PRO A 211 3.19 -17.29 -5.09
N GLY A 212 2.55 -18.46 -5.09
CA GLY A 212 1.22 -18.72 -5.66
C GLY A 212 0.06 -18.31 -4.75
N ARG A 213 0.33 -17.78 -3.55
CA ARG A 213 -0.67 -17.40 -2.55
C ARG A 213 -0.41 -16.00 -1.98
N VAL A 214 -0.14 -15.05 -2.88
CA VAL A 214 0.10 -13.64 -2.53
C VAL A 214 -1.21 -12.87 -2.53
N THR A 215 -1.46 -12.16 -1.45
CA THR A 215 -2.55 -11.18 -1.30
C THR A 215 -1.93 -9.80 -1.15
N ILE A 216 -2.26 -8.87 -2.03
CA ILE A 216 -1.94 -7.45 -1.83
C ILE A 216 -3.02 -6.81 -0.97
N PHE A 217 -2.63 -5.95 -0.03
CA PHE A 217 -3.57 -5.20 0.77
C PHE A 217 -3.04 -3.80 1.07
N GLY A 218 -3.95 -2.85 1.20
CA GLY A 218 -3.58 -1.46 1.42
C GLY A 218 -4.77 -0.60 1.78
N GLU A 219 -4.50 0.52 2.45
CA GLU A 219 -5.50 1.47 2.91
C GLU A 219 -5.29 2.83 2.26
N SER A 220 -6.39 3.59 2.03
CA SER A 220 -6.33 4.94 1.44
C SER A 220 -5.65 4.92 0.07
N ALA A 221 -4.58 5.71 -0.13
CA ALA A 221 -3.76 5.66 -1.34
C ALA A 221 -3.16 4.25 -1.58
N GLY A 222 -2.91 3.46 -0.53
CA GLY A 222 -2.53 2.05 -0.64
C GLY A 222 -3.68 1.19 -1.17
N GLY A 223 -4.91 1.39 -0.69
CA GLY A 223 -6.12 0.76 -1.24
C GLY A 223 -6.39 1.19 -2.67
N GLN A 224 -6.17 2.48 -2.99
CA GLN A 224 -6.21 2.99 -4.36
C GLN A 224 -5.14 2.31 -5.24
N SER A 225 -3.92 2.12 -4.72
CA SER A 225 -2.87 1.35 -5.41
C SER A 225 -3.30 -0.09 -5.69
N VAL A 226 -3.93 -0.77 -4.72
CA VAL A 226 -4.50 -2.11 -4.90
C VAL A 226 -5.50 -2.12 -6.06
N ASN A 227 -6.42 -1.14 -6.11
CA ASN A 227 -7.41 -1.01 -7.18
C ASN A 227 -6.75 -0.75 -8.56
N ILE A 228 -5.69 0.06 -8.62
CA ILE A 228 -4.91 0.29 -9.84
C ILE A 228 -4.18 -1.00 -10.27
N LEU A 229 -3.56 -1.70 -9.33
CA LEU A 229 -2.86 -2.96 -9.61
C LEU A 229 -3.83 -4.05 -10.10
N LEU A 230 -5.09 -4.05 -9.68
CA LEU A 230 -6.12 -4.96 -10.21
C LEU A 230 -6.39 -4.75 -11.70
N VAL A 231 -6.10 -3.59 -12.27
CA VAL A 231 -6.36 -3.27 -13.69
C VAL A 231 -5.09 -2.99 -14.51
N SER A 232 -3.93 -2.91 -13.87
CA SER A 232 -2.66 -2.70 -14.57
C SER A 232 -2.18 -3.99 -15.25
N PRO A 233 -1.83 -3.97 -16.55
CA PRO A 233 -1.27 -5.15 -17.22
C PRO A 233 0.08 -5.59 -16.64
N LEU A 234 0.81 -4.69 -15.96
CA LEU A 234 2.16 -4.95 -15.43
C LEU A 234 2.15 -5.75 -14.12
N SER A 235 1.03 -5.83 -13.42
CA SER A 235 0.88 -6.58 -12.17
C SER A 235 0.24 -7.96 -12.37
N LYS A 236 -0.10 -8.33 -13.61
CA LYS A 236 -0.78 -9.58 -13.92
C LYS A 236 0.02 -10.79 -13.44
N GLY A 237 -0.62 -11.61 -12.59
CA GLY A 237 -0.04 -12.84 -12.07
C GLY A 237 0.88 -12.66 -10.84
N LEU A 238 1.16 -11.42 -10.42
CA LEU A 238 1.99 -11.14 -9.25
C LEU A 238 1.28 -11.35 -7.91
N PHE A 239 -0.04 -11.43 -7.92
CA PHE A 239 -0.87 -11.73 -6.75
C PHE A 239 -2.10 -12.53 -7.17
N GLN A 240 -2.71 -13.21 -6.20
CA GLN A 240 -3.86 -14.08 -6.39
C GLN A 240 -5.10 -13.59 -5.65
N ARG A 241 -4.96 -12.56 -4.80
CA ARG A 241 -6.06 -11.94 -4.03
C ARG A 241 -5.74 -10.49 -3.76
N ALA A 242 -6.77 -9.69 -3.52
CA ALA A 242 -6.62 -8.27 -3.21
C ALA A 242 -7.57 -7.84 -2.08
N ILE A 243 -7.05 -7.04 -1.15
CA ILE A 243 -7.84 -6.38 -0.10
C ILE A 243 -7.63 -4.87 -0.25
N SER A 244 -8.71 -4.13 -0.52
CA SER A 244 -8.67 -2.67 -0.64
C SER A 244 -9.47 -2.04 0.49
N GLU A 245 -8.77 -1.31 1.35
CA GLU A 245 -9.33 -0.66 2.52
C GLU A 245 -9.42 0.83 2.25
N SER A 246 -10.64 1.37 2.19
CA SER A 246 -10.90 2.80 1.94
C SER A 246 -10.19 3.37 0.69
N GLY A 247 -9.99 2.52 -0.34
CA GLY A 247 -9.32 2.87 -1.59
C GLY A 247 -10.30 3.50 -2.57
N LEU A 248 -10.34 4.82 -2.61
CA LEU A 248 -11.22 5.56 -3.54
C LEU A 248 -10.59 5.68 -4.94
N GLN A 249 -11.46 5.91 -5.93
CA GLN A 249 -11.03 6.18 -7.32
C GLN A 249 -11.85 7.30 -7.94
N TRP A 250 -13.04 7.58 -7.42
CA TRP A 250 -13.90 8.68 -7.85
C TRP A 250 -13.60 9.94 -7.05
N HIS A 251 -13.80 11.09 -7.68
CA HIS A 251 -13.48 12.38 -7.09
C HIS A 251 -14.55 13.39 -7.51
N PHE A 252 -15.49 13.68 -6.61
CA PHE A 252 -16.58 14.61 -6.89
C PHE A 252 -16.18 16.09 -6.69
N GLY A 253 -14.98 16.47 -7.21
CA GLY A 253 -14.46 17.83 -7.10
C GLY A 253 -13.94 18.24 -5.73
N LEU A 254 -13.86 17.30 -4.80
CA LEU A 254 -13.35 17.51 -3.44
C LEU A 254 -12.01 16.86 -3.19
N LEU A 255 -11.56 15.99 -4.09
CA LEU A 255 -10.25 15.34 -4.06
C LEU A 255 -9.57 15.41 -5.43
N VAL A 256 -8.28 15.09 -5.50
CA VAL A 256 -7.48 15.20 -6.73
C VAL A 256 -7.76 14.03 -7.67
N PRO A 257 -8.23 14.24 -8.91
CA PRO A 257 -8.54 13.18 -9.87
C PRO A 257 -7.28 12.60 -10.51
N PHE A 258 -7.42 11.42 -11.17
CA PHE A 258 -6.39 10.91 -12.06
C PHE A 258 -6.12 11.86 -13.21
N THR A 259 -4.86 12.13 -13.47
CA THR A 259 -4.45 13.12 -14.47
C THR A 259 -3.95 12.39 -15.73
N PRO A 260 -4.45 12.72 -16.94
CA PRO A 260 -3.86 12.24 -18.19
C PRO A 260 -2.38 12.66 -18.32
N LEU A 261 -1.56 11.83 -18.99
CA LEU A 261 -0.11 12.05 -19.10
C LEU A 261 0.26 13.46 -19.55
N LYS A 262 -0.38 13.98 -20.61
CA LYS A 262 -0.07 15.32 -21.13
C LYS A 262 -0.32 16.46 -20.15
N GLU A 263 -1.32 16.31 -19.28
CA GLU A 263 -1.60 17.30 -18.24
C GLU A 263 -0.64 17.16 -17.07
N ALA A 264 -0.29 15.93 -16.71
CA ALA A 264 0.73 15.65 -15.70
C ALA A 264 2.10 16.16 -16.14
N GLU A 265 2.44 16.04 -17.43
CA GLU A 265 3.66 16.58 -18.01
C GLU A 265 3.73 18.11 -17.90
N LYS A 266 2.63 18.84 -18.14
CA LYS A 266 2.57 20.29 -17.95
C LYS A 266 2.81 20.69 -16.49
N LYS A 267 2.28 19.92 -15.52
CA LYS A 267 2.57 20.14 -14.10
C LYS A 267 4.06 19.95 -13.80
N GLY A 268 4.71 18.98 -14.43
CA GLY A 268 6.16 18.79 -14.33
C GLY A 268 6.98 19.91 -14.93
N GLU A 269 6.56 20.47 -16.08
CA GLU A 269 7.17 21.66 -16.67
C GLU A 269 7.03 22.89 -15.75
N GLN A 270 5.85 23.09 -15.15
CA GLN A 270 5.62 24.12 -14.14
C GLN A 270 6.56 23.93 -12.95
N PHE A 271 6.68 22.73 -12.42
CA PHE A 271 7.56 22.42 -11.29
C PHE A 271 9.03 22.65 -11.64
N ALA A 272 9.46 22.30 -12.86
CA ALA A 272 10.80 22.59 -13.34
C ALA A 272 11.09 24.11 -13.39
N ALA A 273 10.09 24.93 -13.75
CA ALA A 273 10.19 26.38 -13.74
C ALA A 273 10.29 26.95 -12.32
N GLU A 274 9.48 26.44 -11.38
CA GLU A 274 9.53 26.82 -9.96
C GLU A 274 10.89 26.47 -9.31
N LEU A 275 11.51 25.36 -9.75
CA LEU A 275 12.88 24.98 -9.35
C LEU A 275 13.98 25.81 -10.05
N GLY A 276 13.63 26.69 -11.01
CA GLY A 276 14.56 27.43 -11.83
C GLY A 276 15.39 26.57 -12.79
N CYS A 277 14.85 25.41 -13.18
CA CYS A 277 15.54 24.43 -14.03
C CYS A 277 15.10 24.46 -15.50
N ASP A 278 13.98 25.10 -15.83
CA ASP A 278 13.34 25.15 -17.15
C ASP A 278 14.22 25.74 -18.23
N LYS A 279 15.08 26.72 -17.89
CA LYS A 279 16.01 27.40 -18.81
C LYS A 279 17.40 26.78 -18.87
N ALA A 280 17.65 25.69 -18.14
CA ALA A 280 18.91 24.99 -18.20
C ALA A 280 19.10 24.32 -19.58
N LYS A 281 20.36 24.16 -20.03
CA LYS A 281 20.67 23.43 -21.28
C LYS A 281 20.09 22.00 -21.26
N ASP A 282 20.08 21.38 -20.08
CA ASP A 282 19.44 20.10 -19.78
C ASP A 282 18.59 20.26 -18.50
N PRO A 283 17.29 20.53 -18.64
CA PRO A 283 16.41 20.72 -17.49
C PRO A 283 16.31 19.48 -16.58
N VAL A 284 16.35 18.27 -17.15
CA VAL A 284 16.26 17.02 -16.36
C VAL A 284 17.53 16.83 -15.52
N ALA A 285 18.71 17.04 -16.10
CA ALA A 285 19.96 16.98 -15.35
C ALA A 285 20.00 18.05 -14.25
N ALA A 286 19.52 19.27 -14.52
CA ALA A 286 19.43 20.35 -13.54
C ALA A 286 18.50 19.97 -12.37
N MET A 287 17.33 19.39 -12.65
CA MET A 287 16.41 18.90 -11.62
C MET A 287 17.00 17.71 -10.84
N ARG A 288 17.72 16.78 -11.50
CA ARG A 288 18.42 15.66 -10.85
C ARG A 288 19.54 16.12 -9.91
N ALA A 289 20.14 17.27 -10.17
CA ALA A 289 21.18 17.87 -9.33
C ALA A 289 20.61 18.52 -8.04
N LYS A 290 19.30 18.80 -7.97
CA LYS A 290 18.64 19.37 -6.79
C LYS A 290 18.66 18.38 -5.62
N LYS A 291 18.86 18.90 -4.41
CA LYS A 291 18.73 18.11 -3.18
C LYS A 291 17.27 17.71 -2.95
N PRO A 292 17.00 16.56 -2.30
CA PRO A 292 15.63 16.15 -1.99
C PRO A 292 14.83 17.22 -1.25
N ASP A 293 15.44 17.89 -0.27
CA ASP A 293 14.78 18.94 0.51
C ASP A 293 14.36 20.14 -0.35
N GLU A 294 15.17 20.51 -1.38
CA GLU A 294 14.81 21.58 -2.31
C GLU A 294 13.56 21.21 -3.13
N LEU A 295 13.43 19.94 -3.54
CA LEU A 295 12.26 19.46 -4.26
C LEU A 295 11.01 19.49 -3.38
N ILE A 296 11.11 19.03 -2.12
CA ILE A 296 10.00 19.03 -1.16
C ILE A 296 9.58 20.46 -0.82
N GLN A 297 10.55 21.35 -0.55
CA GLN A 297 10.27 22.74 -0.19
C GLN A 297 9.65 23.53 -1.35
N THR A 298 10.13 23.33 -2.57
CA THR A 298 9.56 23.98 -3.77
C THR A 298 8.15 23.44 -4.05
N TRP A 299 7.92 22.14 -3.84
CA TRP A 299 6.58 21.59 -3.98
C TRP A 299 5.58 22.20 -2.98
N GLY A 300 6.02 22.45 -1.73
CA GLY A 300 5.24 23.20 -0.75
C GLY A 300 3.93 22.53 -0.32
N TRP A 301 3.77 21.23 -0.55
CA TRP A 301 2.53 20.52 -0.28
C TRP A 301 2.17 20.54 1.21
N THR A 302 0.88 20.73 1.50
CA THR A 302 0.29 20.65 2.84
C THR A 302 -0.89 19.68 2.85
N ALA A 303 -1.30 19.19 4.04
CA ALA A 303 -2.42 18.25 4.14
C ALA A 303 -3.73 18.83 3.56
N THR A 304 -3.92 20.14 3.59
CA THR A 304 -5.12 20.80 3.04
C THR A 304 -5.20 20.74 1.52
N GLU A 305 -4.04 20.53 0.82
CA GLU A 305 -4.01 20.34 -0.64
C GLU A 305 -4.75 19.08 -1.11
N MET A 306 -5.05 18.13 -0.20
CA MET A 306 -5.88 16.96 -0.54
C MET A 306 -7.31 17.34 -0.92
N VAL A 307 -7.89 18.34 -0.26
CA VAL A 307 -9.31 18.74 -0.45
C VAL A 307 -9.46 20.08 -1.16
N ILE A 308 -8.43 20.92 -1.12
CA ILE A 308 -8.37 22.24 -1.78
C ILE A 308 -7.02 22.35 -2.46
N PRO A 309 -6.84 21.71 -3.64
CA PRO A 309 -5.54 21.71 -4.32
C PRO A 309 -5.27 23.08 -4.96
N ASP A 310 -4.42 23.88 -4.31
CA ASP A 310 -4.00 25.20 -4.81
C ASP A 310 -2.66 25.11 -5.56
N GLY A 311 -1.91 24.01 -5.40
CA GLY A 311 -0.58 23.80 -5.97
C GLY A 311 -0.48 22.63 -6.94
N ILE A 312 0.76 22.29 -7.30
CA ILE A 312 1.06 21.15 -8.17
C ILE A 312 0.77 19.85 -7.42
N GLN A 313 -0.06 19.00 -7.99
CA GLN A 313 -0.37 17.69 -7.45
C GLN A 313 0.36 16.60 -8.22
N PHE A 314 1.12 15.74 -7.50
CA PHE A 314 1.78 14.56 -8.04
C PHE A 314 1.02 13.31 -7.60
N GLN A 315 0.27 12.73 -8.52
CA GLN A 315 -0.66 11.62 -8.32
C GLN A 315 -0.47 10.57 -9.42
N PRO A 316 -1.04 9.37 -9.31
CA PRO A 316 -1.04 8.40 -10.40
C PRO A 316 -1.52 9.01 -11.72
N VAL A 317 -0.84 8.63 -12.80
CA VAL A 317 -1.04 9.19 -14.15
C VAL A 317 -1.65 8.14 -15.06
N VAL A 318 -2.70 8.52 -15.80
CA VAL A 318 -3.21 7.70 -16.91
C VAL A 318 -2.24 7.89 -18.09
N ASP A 319 -1.30 6.93 -18.22
CA ASP A 319 -0.15 7.03 -19.09
C ASP A 319 -0.22 6.13 -20.35
N GLY A 320 -1.30 5.34 -20.47
CA GLY A 320 -1.50 4.41 -21.58
C GLY A 320 -0.65 3.14 -21.53
N TRP A 321 0.28 3.02 -20.58
CA TRP A 321 1.17 1.87 -20.42
C TRP A 321 1.02 1.16 -19.07
N PHE A 322 1.33 1.83 -17.96
CA PHE A 322 1.12 1.29 -16.61
C PHE A 322 -0.37 1.30 -16.25
N LEU A 323 -1.01 2.42 -16.49
CA LEU A 323 -2.44 2.63 -16.34
C LEU A 323 -3.03 3.01 -17.69
N PRO A 324 -3.58 2.03 -18.47
CA PRO A 324 -4.02 2.26 -19.84
C PRO A 324 -5.19 3.23 -19.99
N ASP A 325 -6.04 3.29 -18.97
CA ASP A 325 -7.17 4.21 -18.86
C ASP A 325 -7.50 4.42 -17.38
N ARG A 326 -8.47 5.26 -17.05
CA ARG A 326 -8.97 5.42 -15.69
C ARG A 326 -9.47 4.08 -15.14
N PRO A 327 -9.21 3.76 -13.86
CA PRO A 327 -9.56 2.45 -13.29
C PRO A 327 -11.03 2.08 -13.48
N GLU A 328 -11.96 3.02 -13.28
CA GLU A 328 -13.39 2.75 -13.43
C GLU A 328 -13.79 2.37 -14.87
N VAL A 329 -13.11 2.94 -15.88
CA VAL A 329 -13.31 2.57 -17.29
C VAL A 329 -12.84 1.14 -17.52
N LEU A 330 -11.68 0.79 -16.95
CA LEU A 330 -11.09 -0.54 -17.06
C LEU A 330 -11.94 -1.60 -16.34
N PHE A 331 -12.42 -1.33 -15.13
CA PHE A 331 -13.34 -2.22 -14.40
C PHE A 331 -14.65 -2.40 -15.15
N LYS A 332 -15.26 -1.33 -15.65
CA LYS A 332 -16.50 -1.38 -16.44
C LYS A 332 -16.32 -2.21 -17.72
N ALA A 333 -15.14 -2.15 -18.31
CA ALA A 333 -14.77 -2.94 -19.50
C ALA A 333 -14.34 -4.39 -19.19
N GLY A 334 -14.37 -4.83 -17.91
CA GLY A 334 -13.97 -6.17 -17.50
C GLY A 334 -12.47 -6.46 -17.69
N LYS A 335 -11.62 -5.43 -17.57
CA LYS A 335 -10.17 -5.54 -17.76
C LYS A 335 -9.41 -5.88 -16.47
N GLN A 336 -10.10 -5.95 -15.33
CA GLN A 336 -9.50 -6.34 -14.07
C GLN A 336 -9.00 -7.80 -14.08
N HIS A 337 -7.99 -8.05 -13.25
CA HIS A 337 -7.55 -9.42 -12.99
C HIS A 337 -8.66 -10.21 -12.30
N ASP A 338 -8.89 -11.44 -12.75
CA ASP A 338 -9.93 -12.34 -12.19
C ASP A 338 -9.39 -12.99 -10.92
N VAL A 339 -9.40 -12.23 -9.82
CA VAL A 339 -8.97 -12.65 -8.48
C VAL A 339 -10.02 -12.26 -7.44
N PRO A 340 -10.18 -13.02 -6.34
CA PRO A 340 -11.04 -12.63 -5.24
C PRO A 340 -10.65 -11.28 -4.65
N VAL A 341 -11.65 -10.48 -4.27
CA VAL A 341 -11.47 -9.14 -3.69
C VAL A 341 -12.24 -9.02 -2.38
N LEU A 342 -11.58 -8.51 -1.35
CA LEU A 342 -12.19 -8.05 -0.10
C LEU A 342 -12.03 -6.53 -0.05
N ILE A 343 -13.12 -5.79 0.11
CA ILE A 343 -13.09 -4.34 -0.05
C ILE A 343 -14.12 -3.65 0.84
N GLY A 344 -13.83 -2.46 1.30
CA GLY A 344 -14.79 -1.69 2.10
C GLY A 344 -14.26 -0.34 2.53
N SER A 345 -14.98 0.28 3.45
CA SER A 345 -14.70 1.62 3.98
C SER A 345 -15.21 1.80 5.41
N ASN A 346 -14.82 2.91 6.02
CA ASN A 346 -15.24 3.29 7.35
C ASN A 346 -16.51 4.13 7.33
N LYS A 347 -17.23 4.15 8.45
CA LYS A 347 -18.54 4.84 8.54
C LYS A 347 -18.45 6.36 8.40
N ASN A 348 -17.35 6.98 8.82
CA ASN A 348 -17.15 8.44 8.84
C ASN A 348 -15.88 8.86 8.08
N GLU A 349 -15.62 8.26 6.92
CA GLU A 349 -14.43 8.50 6.08
C GLU A 349 -14.15 9.97 5.84
N GLY A 350 -15.16 10.72 5.47
CA GLY A 350 -15.04 12.12 5.06
C GLY A 350 -14.79 13.12 6.19
N ALA A 351 -14.93 12.73 7.45
CA ALA A 351 -14.83 13.65 8.59
C ALA A 351 -13.46 14.35 8.69
N PRO A 352 -12.30 13.68 8.59
CA PRO A 352 -11.00 14.36 8.59
C PRO A 352 -10.83 15.32 7.42
N PHE A 353 -11.27 14.96 6.23
CA PHE A 353 -11.15 15.77 5.01
C PHE A 353 -12.05 17.02 5.07
N ALA A 354 -13.26 16.88 5.59
CA ALA A 354 -14.14 18.01 5.85
C ALA A 354 -13.53 18.98 6.88
N GLY A 355 -12.86 18.45 7.91
CA GLY A 355 -12.10 19.25 8.88
C GLY A 355 -10.97 20.05 8.24
N LEU A 356 -10.23 19.46 7.28
CA LEU A 356 -9.21 20.16 6.50
C LEU A 356 -9.83 21.25 5.62
N ALA A 357 -10.97 21.00 4.96
CA ALA A 357 -11.69 22.01 4.19
C ALA A 357 -12.18 23.17 5.07
N GLN A 358 -12.71 22.86 6.25
CA GLN A 358 -13.15 23.87 7.21
C GLN A 358 -11.97 24.71 7.75
N SER A 359 -10.80 24.12 7.96
CA SER A 359 -9.60 24.84 8.41
C SER A 359 -9.12 25.90 7.43
N LYS A 360 -9.45 25.75 6.12
CA LYS A 360 -9.25 26.78 5.07
C LYS A 360 -10.44 27.74 4.96
N GLY A 361 -11.44 27.65 5.83
CA GLY A 361 -12.60 28.55 5.86
C GLY A 361 -13.61 28.30 4.74
N THR A 362 -13.78 27.03 4.30
CA THR A 362 -14.73 26.67 3.25
C THR A 362 -16.17 27.06 3.67
N THR A 363 -16.78 27.94 2.90
CA THR A 363 -18.14 28.42 3.09
C THR A 363 -19.17 27.54 2.39
N VAL A 364 -20.47 27.69 2.76
CA VAL A 364 -21.56 27.02 2.06
C VAL A 364 -21.62 27.41 0.57
N ALA A 365 -21.24 28.64 0.23
CA ALA A 365 -21.20 29.11 -1.16
C ALA A 365 -20.11 28.38 -1.96
N GLU A 366 -18.91 28.22 -1.40
CA GLU A 366 -17.83 27.47 -2.02
C GLU A 366 -18.14 25.99 -2.14
N TYR A 367 -18.75 25.37 -1.12
CA TYR A 367 -19.23 24.00 -1.20
C TYR A 367 -20.17 23.81 -2.40
N LYS A 368 -21.23 24.64 -2.49
CA LYS A 368 -22.21 24.59 -3.58
C LYS A 368 -21.54 24.83 -4.94
N ALA A 369 -20.64 25.81 -5.04
CA ALA A 369 -19.92 26.12 -6.28
C ALA A 369 -19.01 24.95 -6.73
N ARG A 370 -18.32 24.27 -5.81
CA ARG A 370 -17.49 23.10 -6.12
C ARG A 370 -18.31 21.93 -6.62
N VAL A 371 -19.41 21.60 -5.95
CA VAL A 371 -20.34 20.54 -6.38
C VAL A 371 -20.89 20.85 -7.78
N LEU A 372 -21.33 22.09 -8.03
CA LEU A 372 -21.82 22.53 -9.34
C LEU A 372 -20.74 22.41 -10.43
N GLY A 373 -19.52 22.86 -10.13
CA GLY A 373 -18.39 22.82 -11.07
C GLY A 373 -17.96 21.41 -11.43
N ALA A 374 -17.90 20.53 -10.44
CA ALA A 374 -17.41 19.16 -10.63
C ALA A 374 -18.46 18.23 -11.25
N ILE A 375 -19.73 18.36 -10.87
CA ILE A 375 -20.77 17.38 -11.20
C ILE A 375 -21.66 17.84 -12.38
N GLY A 376 -21.77 19.15 -12.60
CA GLY A 376 -22.55 19.71 -13.70
C GLY A 376 -24.06 19.48 -13.54
N GLU A 377 -24.71 18.88 -14.54
CA GLU A 377 -26.19 18.75 -14.60
C GLU A 377 -26.82 17.98 -13.43
N LEU A 378 -26.11 17.04 -12.83
CA LEU A 378 -26.58 16.25 -11.69
C LEU A 378 -26.28 16.89 -10.32
N ALA A 379 -25.62 18.04 -10.29
CA ALA A 379 -25.30 18.73 -9.04
C ALA A 379 -26.54 19.09 -8.20
N PRO A 380 -27.73 19.48 -8.75
CA PRO A 380 -28.91 19.70 -7.94
C PRO A 380 -29.40 18.45 -7.19
N GLU A 381 -29.25 17.24 -7.78
CA GLU A 381 -29.60 15.98 -7.12
C GLU A 381 -28.66 15.75 -5.92
N VAL A 382 -27.35 15.98 -6.11
CA VAL A 382 -26.32 15.86 -5.04
C VAL A 382 -26.56 16.88 -3.93
N LEU A 383 -26.81 18.15 -4.26
CA LEU A 383 -27.10 19.19 -3.26
C LEU A 383 -28.41 18.96 -2.48
N THR A 384 -29.38 18.27 -3.10
CA THR A 384 -30.60 17.83 -2.41
C THR A 384 -30.31 16.68 -1.44
N MET A 385 -29.40 15.78 -1.80
CA MET A 385 -28.99 14.64 -0.98
C MET A 385 -28.06 15.05 0.19
N PHE A 386 -27.25 16.08 -0.02
CA PHE A 386 -26.31 16.65 0.97
C PHE A 386 -26.54 18.16 1.14
N PRO A 387 -27.68 18.56 1.76
CA PRO A 387 -28.03 19.97 1.88
C PRO A 387 -27.11 20.72 2.86
N ALA A 388 -26.86 22.00 2.57
CA ALA A 388 -26.18 22.91 3.46
C ALA A 388 -26.68 24.36 3.24
N ASP A 389 -27.13 25.00 4.32
CA ASP A 389 -27.58 26.40 4.35
C ASP A 389 -26.70 27.28 5.23
N THR A 390 -25.79 26.66 6.01
CA THR A 390 -24.79 27.33 6.85
C THR A 390 -23.41 26.67 6.65
N ASP A 391 -22.33 27.37 7.00
CA ASP A 391 -20.97 26.86 6.88
C ASP A 391 -20.74 25.61 7.76
N GLU A 392 -21.42 25.51 8.91
CA GLU A 392 -21.40 24.31 9.74
C GLU A 392 -22.08 23.12 9.04
N GLN A 393 -23.22 23.36 8.38
CA GLN A 393 -23.90 22.33 7.58
C GLN A 393 -23.06 21.94 6.35
N ALA A 394 -22.29 22.87 5.75
CA ALA A 394 -21.37 22.56 4.66
C ALA A 394 -20.30 21.57 5.09
N TYR A 395 -19.75 21.68 6.31
CA TYR A 395 -18.84 20.69 6.87
C TYR A 395 -19.46 19.29 6.90
N ILE A 396 -20.69 19.16 7.43
CA ILE A 396 -21.42 17.88 7.53
C ILE A 396 -21.71 17.33 6.12
N ALA A 397 -22.12 18.19 5.19
CA ALA A 397 -22.42 17.81 3.81
C ALA A 397 -21.17 17.29 3.09
N ILE A 398 -20.02 17.95 3.22
CA ILE A 398 -18.74 17.52 2.67
C ILE A 398 -18.34 16.15 3.27
N ALA A 399 -18.41 16.01 4.59
CA ALA A 399 -18.07 14.75 5.26
C ALA A 399 -18.93 13.58 4.77
N ASN A 400 -20.23 13.79 4.64
CA ASN A 400 -21.17 12.77 4.18
C ASN A 400 -21.01 12.46 2.68
N LEU A 401 -20.81 13.49 1.85
CA LEU A 401 -20.58 13.33 0.42
C LEU A 401 -19.35 12.47 0.17
N LEU A 402 -18.21 12.83 0.78
CA LEU A 402 -16.98 12.05 0.67
C LEU A 402 -17.16 10.62 1.17
N THR A 403 -17.78 10.43 2.33
CA THR A 403 -18.02 9.09 2.89
C THR A 403 -18.86 8.22 1.95
N GLN A 404 -19.98 8.75 1.47
CA GLN A 404 -21.02 7.95 0.81
C GLN A 404 -20.82 7.87 -0.70
N MET A 405 -20.38 8.95 -1.35
CA MET A 405 -20.22 8.98 -2.80
C MET A 405 -18.79 8.65 -3.27
N ASP A 406 -17.75 8.96 -2.48
CA ASP A 406 -16.37 8.61 -2.85
C ASP A 406 -15.97 7.26 -2.22
N PHE A 407 -15.89 7.18 -0.89
CA PHE A 407 -15.32 6.02 -0.20
C PHE A 407 -16.21 4.77 -0.19
N ALA A 408 -17.55 4.90 -0.16
CA ALA A 408 -18.43 3.73 -0.12
C ALA A 408 -18.88 3.28 -1.52
N SER A 409 -19.06 4.18 -2.48
CA SER A 409 -19.59 3.83 -3.79
C SER A 409 -18.58 3.06 -4.66
N PHE A 410 -17.31 3.44 -4.64
CA PHE A 410 -16.33 2.76 -5.47
C PHE A 410 -16.06 1.30 -5.04
N PRO A 411 -15.92 0.96 -3.75
CA PRO A 411 -15.91 -0.43 -3.28
C PRO A 411 -17.09 -1.26 -3.79
N ARG A 412 -18.29 -0.69 -3.76
CA ARG A 412 -19.49 -1.35 -4.27
C ARG A 412 -19.41 -1.58 -5.78
N PHE A 413 -19.03 -0.57 -6.56
CA PHE A 413 -18.81 -0.67 -8.00
C PHE A 413 -17.76 -1.76 -8.36
N ILE A 414 -16.66 -1.87 -7.60
CA ILE A 414 -15.68 -2.96 -7.78
C ILE A 414 -16.34 -4.31 -7.50
N CYS A 415 -17.09 -4.45 -6.41
CA CYS A 415 -17.80 -5.69 -6.09
C CYS A 415 -18.74 -6.11 -7.23
N GLU A 416 -19.48 -5.18 -7.81
CA GLU A 416 -20.36 -5.43 -8.97
C GLU A 416 -19.55 -5.84 -10.22
N SER A 417 -18.39 -5.24 -10.42
CA SER A 417 -17.51 -5.56 -11.54
C SER A 417 -16.88 -6.95 -11.38
N VAL A 418 -16.46 -7.32 -10.17
CA VAL A 418 -15.92 -8.65 -9.85
C VAL A 418 -17.01 -9.71 -9.90
N ALA A 419 -18.24 -9.41 -9.47
CA ALA A 419 -19.36 -10.34 -9.55
C ALA A 419 -19.71 -10.77 -11.00
N LYS A 420 -19.24 -10.05 -12.02
CA LYS A 420 -19.36 -10.42 -13.44
C LYS A 420 -18.23 -11.36 -13.90
N THR A 421 -17.24 -11.65 -13.05
CA THR A 421 -16.13 -12.58 -13.32
C THR A 421 -16.38 -13.95 -12.65
N LYS A 422 -15.34 -14.81 -12.59
CA LYS A 422 -15.43 -16.10 -11.87
C LYS A 422 -15.11 -15.95 -10.37
N SER A 423 -14.45 -14.84 -10.00
CA SER A 423 -14.01 -14.58 -8.64
C SER A 423 -15.13 -13.99 -7.78
N LYS A 424 -14.96 -14.06 -6.48
CA LYS A 424 -15.90 -13.50 -5.48
C LYS A 424 -15.38 -12.18 -4.94
N ALA A 425 -16.31 -11.28 -4.63
CA ALA A 425 -16.05 -10.06 -3.88
C ALA A 425 -16.74 -10.11 -2.52
N TYR A 426 -16.13 -9.49 -1.53
CA TYR A 426 -16.65 -9.37 -0.16
C TYR A 426 -16.60 -7.90 0.25
N LEU A 427 -17.79 -7.32 0.53
CA LEU A 427 -17.94 -5.92 0.90
C LEU A 427 -18.05 -5.79 2.41
N TYR A 428 -17.36 -4.80 3.03
CA TYR A 428 -17.52 -4.47 4.43
C TYR A 428 -17.75 -2.97 4.67
N GLN A 429 -18.28 -2.67 5.85
CA GLN A 429 -18.23 -1.35 6.46
C GLN A 429 -17.68 -1.47 7.89
N PHE A 430 -16.61 -0.75 8.21
CA PHE A 430 -16.11 -0.65 9.57
C PHE A 430 -16.85 0.47 10.31
N THR A 431 -17.42 0.16 11.49
CA THR A 431 -18.31 1.09 12.22
C THR A 431 -17.91 1.31 13.67
N ARG A 432 -16.87 0.60 14.18
CA ARG A 432 -16.37 0.80 15.54
C ARG A 432 -15.74 2.18 15.65
N VAL A 433 -16.25 2.98 16.59
CA VAL A 433 -15.62 4.25 16.96
C VAL A 433 -14.48 3.95 17.93
N PRO A 434 -13.22 4.24 17.56
CA PRO A 434 -12.10 3.97 18.47
C PRO A 434 -12.19 4.88 19.70
N PRO A 435 -11.79 4.40 20.89
CA PRO A 435 -11.92 5.15 22.14
C PRO A 435 -10.85 6.25 22.31
N THR A 436 -10.27 6.70 21.22
CA THR A 436 -9.23 7.74 21.15
C THR A 436 -9.84 9.14 21.13
N LYS A 437 -9.04 10.16 21.39
CA LYS A 437 -9.46 11.57 21.23
C LYS A 437 -9.97 11.88 19.82
N TYR A 438 -9.38 11.24 18.80
CA TYR A 438 -9.80 11.42 17.40
C TYR A 438 -11.12 10.70 17.14
N GLY A 439 -11.35 9.51 17.72
CA GLY A 439 -12.63 8.81 17.61
C GLY A 439 -13.77 9.61 18.25
N ALA A 440 -13.54 10.22 19.39
CA ALA A 440 -14.52 11.11 20.04
C ALA A 440 -14.88 12.33 19.19
N LEU A 441 -13.95 12.85 18.38
CA LEU A 441 -14.13 14.02 17.52
C LEU A 441 -14.70 13.68 16.14
N LEU A 442 -14.19 12.62 15.52
CA LEU A 442 -14.39 12.31 14.09
C LEU A 442 -15.22 11.04 13.85
N GLY A 443 -15.61 10.33 14.92
CA GLY A 443 -16.32 9.06 14.81
C GLY A 443 -15.42 7.91 14.34
N CYS A 444 -15.97 7.05 13.49
CA CYS A 444 -15.26 5.97 12.82
C CYS A 444 -14.57 6.53 11.55
N TYR A 445 -13.50 7.30 11.77
CA TYR A 445 -12.82 8.12 10.76
C TYR A 445 -11.91 7.31 9.84
N HIS A 446 -11.44 7.94 8.77
CA HIS A 446 -10.51 7.37 7.80
C HIS A 446 -9.25 6.79 8.46
N SER A 447 -8.87 5.57 8.12
CA SER A 447 -7.74 4.78 8.64
C SER A 447 -7.86 4.31 10.11
N CYS A 448 -9.00 4.53 10.78
CA CYS A 448 -9.12 4.15 12.19
C CYS A 448 -9.25 2.63 12.42
N GLU A 449 -9.47 1.85 11.38
CA GLU A 449 -9.50 0.38 11.42
C GLU A 449 -8.10 -0.27 11.43
N MET A 450 -7.04 0.46 11.07
CA MET A 450 -5.69 -0.09 10.93
C MET A 450 -5.15 -0.78 12.19
N PRO A 451 -5.32 -0.24 13.41
CA PRO A 451 -4.95 -0.95 14.62
C PRO A 451 -5.64 -2.31 14.77
N TYR A 452 -6.87 -2.44 14.26
CA TYR A 452 -7.64 -3.69 14.32
C TYR A 452 -7.17 -4.72 13.28
N VAL A 453 -6.77 -4.26 12.09
CA VAL A 453 -6.24 -5.13 11.02
C VAL A 453 -4.88 -5.71 11.38
N PHE A 454 -3.99 -4.91 11.98
CA PHE A 454 -2.64 -5.34 12.36
C PHE A 454 -2.53 -5.87 13.79
N GLY A 455 -3.52 -5.64 14.65
CA GLY A 455 -3.46 -5.98 16.07
C GLY A 455 -2.50 -5.11 16.87
N ASN A 456 -2.22 -3.88 16.42
CA ASN A 456 -1.26 -2.96 17.03
C ASN A 456 -1.97 -1.78 17.68
N PHE A 457 -2.19 -1.88 19.00
CA PHE A 457 -2.90 -0.86 19.76
C PHE A 457 -1.95 -0.10 20.70
N VAL A 458 -2.13 1.21 20.80
CA VAL A 458 -1.54 2.03 21.86
C VAL A 458 -2.52 2.02 23.03
N MET A 459 -2.35 1.12 23.99
CA MET A 459 -3.32 0.88 25.08
C MET A 459 -3.59 2.13 25.93
N SER A 460 -2.64 3.08 26.02
CA SER A 460 -2.85 4.37 26.69
C SER A 460 -3.92 5.25 26.02
N ASP A 461 -4.32 4.96 24.79
CA ASP A 461 -5.34 5.70 24.05
C ASP A 461 -6.78 5.26 24.40
N GLY A 462 -6.92 4.32 25.35
CA GLY A 462 -8.21 3.92 25.90
C GLY A 462 -8.83 2.66 25.29
N TYR A 463 -8.12 1.95 24.41
CA TYR A 463 -8.58 0.67 23.85
C TYR A 463 -8.85 -0.35 24.96
N LYS A 464 -9.91 -1.16 24.79
CA LYS A 464 -10.42 -2.14 25.76
C LYS A 464 -10.47 -3.54 25.15
N GLN A 465 -10.93 -4.51 25.96
CA GLN A 465 -11.01 -5.90 25.53
C GLN A 465 -11.92 -6.06 24.30
N GLU A 466 -13.01 -5.30 24.19
CA GLU A 466 -13.91 -5.35 23.02
C GLU A 466 -13.19 -4.96 21.71
N ASP A 467 -12.24 -4.03 21.79
CA ASP A 467 -11.43 -3.62 20.63
C ASP A 467 -10.44 -4.72 20.24
N LEU A 468 -9.83 -5.39 21.24
CA LEU A 468 -8.93 -6.52 20.99
C LEU A 468 -9.69 -7.72 20.42
N ASP A 469 -10.90 -7.99 20.91
CA ASP A 469 -11.75 -9.10 20.43
C ASP A 469 -12.18 -8.83 18.98
N LEU A 470 -12.62 -7.61 18.64
CA LEU A 470 -12.93 -7.22 17.26
C LEU A 470 -11.70 -7.35 16.35
N SER A 471 -10.52 -6.95 16.84
CA SER A 471 -9.26 -7.11 16.11
C SER A 471 -8.96 -8.57 15.78
N MET A 472 -9.13 -9.47 16.75
CA MET A 472 -8.94 -10.91 16.52
C MET A 472 -9.89 -11.45 15.44
N VAL A 473 -11.14 -10.99 15.43
CA VAL A 473 -12.12 -11.34 14.40
C VAL A 473 -11.68 -10.79 13.03
N MET A 474 -11.27 -9.53 12.95
CA MET A 474 -10.81 -8.90 11.71
C MET A 474 -9.54 -9.56 11.17
N MET A 475 -8.51 -9.73 11.99
CA MET A 475 -7.30 -10.46 11.58
C MET A 475 -7.65 -11.86 11.06
N GLY A 476 -8.60 -12.54 11.71
CA GLY A 476 -9.07 -13.84 11.26
C GLY A 476 -9.76 -13.82 9.88
N TYR A 477 -10.53 -12.79 9.54
CA TYR A 477 -11.13 -12.63 8.22
C TYR A 477 -10.06 -12.32 7.15
N TRP A 478 -9.15 -11.37 7.42
CA TRP A 478 -8.08 -10.97 6.50
C TRP A 478 -7.15 -12.14 6.18
N THR A 479 -6.72 -12.87 7.19
CA THR A 479 -5.81 -14.02 7.01
C THR A 479 -6.52 -15.25 6.45
N GLY A 480 -7.80 -15.47 6.78
CA GLY A 480 -8.65 -16.49 6.15
C GLY A 480 -8.81 -16.24 4.65
N PHE A 481 -9.11 -14.99 4.29
CA PHE A 481 -9.18 -14.56 2.88
C PHE A 481 -7.83 -14.70 2.19
N ALA A 482 -6.73 -14.28 2.81
CA ALA A 482 -5.38 -14.46 2.26
C ALA A 482 -5.02 -15.93 2.05
N SER A 483 -5.54 -16.82 2.86
CA SER A 483 -5.28 -18.27 2.76
C SER A 483 -6.04 -18.94 1.62
N SER A 484 -7.31 -18.59 1.41
CA SER A 484 -8.23 -19.35 0.53
C SER A 484 -8.96 -18.51 -0.53
N GLY A 485 -9.02 -17.17 -0.39
CA GLY A 485 -9.91 -16.28 -1.15
C GLY A 485 -11.33 -16.23 -0.59
N ASP A 486 -11.56 -16.85 0.56
CA ASP A 486 -12.81 -16.83 1.32
C ASP A 486 -12.51 -16.40 2.76
N PRO A 487 -13.11 -15.31 3.30
CA PRO A 487 -12.85 -14.85 4.66
C PRO A 487 -13.49 -15.73 5.74
N ASN A 488 -14.39 -16.64 5.36
CA ASN A 488 -15.20 -17.44 6.28
C ASN A 488 -14.39 -18.54 6.98
N GLY A 489 -14.90 -19.00 8.12
CA GLY A 489 -14.31 -20.08 8.92
C GLY A 489 -13.93 -19.64 10.34
N GLY A 490 -13.38 -20.57 11.13
CA GLY A 490 -12.93 -20.32 12.51
C GLY A 490 -14.02 -19.89 13.48
N GLY A 491 -15.29 -20.25 13.24
CA GLY A 491 -16.42 -19.90 14.11
C GLY A 491 -16.87 -18.43 14.05
N ARG A 492 -16.31 -17.64 13.15
CA ARG A 492 -16.71 -16.24 12.94
C ARG A 492 -18.09 -16.15 12.28
N PRO A 493 -18.86 -15.04 12.44
CA PRO A 493 -20.09 -14.78 11.71
C PRO A 493 -19.86 -14.94 10.20
N ALA A 494 -20.85 -15.50 9.49
CA ALA A 494 -20.73 -15.73 8.05
C ALA A 494 -20.70 -14.41 7.30
N TRP A 495 -19.71 -14.23 6.41
CA TRP A 495 -19.58 -13.10 5.51
C TRP A 495 -20.04 -13.53 4.11
N PRO A 496 -21.22 -13.12 3.64
CA PRO A 496 -21.70 -13.47 2.31
C PRO A 496 -20.85 -12.77 1.25
N TYR A 497 -20.58 -13.46 0.14
CA TYR A 497 -20.02 -12.78 -1.02
C TYR A 497 -21.04 -11.80 -1.62
N TYR A 498 -20.55 -10.72 -2.21
CA TYR A 498 -21.38 -9.69 -2.81
C TYR A 498 -22.14 -10.24 -4.04
N GLY A 499 -23.42 -9.91 -4.13
CA GLY A 499 -24.29 -10.39 -5.19
C GLY A 499 -25.66 -9.66 -5.21
N PRO A 500 -26.68 -10.24 -5.84
CA PRO A 500 -27.98 -9.57 -6.05
C PRO A 500 -28.69 -9.08 -4.78
N LYS A 501 -28.32 -9.60 -3.61
CA LYS A 501 -28.87 -9.16 -2.32
C LYS A 501 -28.20 -7.92 -1.77
N ASP A 502 -27.15 -7.41 -2.45
CA ASP A 502 -26.40 -6.19 -2.08
C ASP A 502 -25.93 -6.22 -0.61
N GLN A 503 -25.34 -7.34 -0.19
CA GLN A 503 -24.97 -7.58 1.20
C GLN A 503 -23.53 -7.13 1.49
N ASN A 504 -23.35 -6.56 2.68
CA ASN A 504 -22.05 -6.24 3.25
C ASN A 504 -21.94 -6.75 4.69
N LEU A 505 -20.72 -6.93 5.19
CA LEU A 505 -20.47 -7.20 6.60
C LEU A 505 -20.20 -5.88 7.34
N GLU A 506 -20.95 -5.61 8.38
CA GLU A 506 -20.63 -4.57 9.34
C GLU A 506 -19.62 -5.12 10.36
N LEU A 507 -18.51 -4.39 10.52
CA LEU A 507 -17.45 -4.66 11.48
C LEU A 507 -17.45 -3.54 12.52
N GLY A 508 -18.10 -3.77 13.65
CA GLY A 508 -18.30 -2.77 14.69
C GLY A 508 -18.49 -3.40 16.05
N ASP A 509 -19.28 -2.75 16.92
CA ASP A 509 -19.66 -3.30 18.24
C ASP A 509 -20.34 -4.67 18.11
N GLN A 510 -20.94 -4.91 16.96
CA GLN A 510 -21.45 -6.21 16.53
C GLN A 510 -20.98 -6.50 15.12
N VAL A 511 -20.60 -7.74 14.87
CA VAL A 511 -20.29 -8.21 13.51
C VAL A 511 -21.55 -8.82 12.93
N ARG A 512 -22.14 -8.18 11.92
CA ARG A 512 -23.43 -8.58 11.33
C ARG A 512 -23.52 -8.31 9.85
N VAL A 513 -24.35 -9.07 9.17
CA VAL A 513 -24.65 -8.87 7.75
C VAL A 513 -25.70 -7.78 7.60
N ASN A 514 -25.40 -6.78 6.76
CA ASN A 514 -26.32 -5.74 6.34
C ASN A 514 -26.50 -5.80 4.81
N ALA A 515 -27.38 -4.94 4.26
CA ALA A 515 -27.60 -4.81 2.83
C ALA A 515 -27.91 -3.37 2.45
N GLY A 516 -27.62 -3.01 1.18
CA GLY A 516 -27.97 -1.70 0.63
C GLY A 516 -27.12 -0.56 1.18
N LEU A 517 -25.83 -0.78 1.45
CA LEU A 517 -24.91 0.23 1.97
C LEU A 517 -24.91 1.49 1.09
N PHE A 518 -25.51 2.58 1.59
CA PHE A 518 -25.65 3.88 0.89
C PHE A 518 -26.15 3.75 -0.56
N LYS A 519 -27.13 2.85 -0.79
CA LYS A 519 -27.55 2.48 -2.15
C LYS A 519 -27.92 3.67 -3.02
N ALA A 520 -28.74 4.59 -2.54
CA ALA A 520 -29.18 5.75 -3.33
C ALA A 520 -28.01 6.68 -3.72
N GLN A 521 -27.06 6.87 -2.80
CA GLN A 521 -25.86 7.68 -3.01
C GLN A 521 -24.91 7.02 -4.00
N CYS A 522 -24.72 5.71 -3.86
CA CYS A 522 -23.87 4.93 -4.77
C CYS A 522 -24.47 4.89 -6.19
N ASP A 523 -25.78 4.68 -6.32
CA ASP A 523 -26.47 4.68 -7.63
C ASP A 523 -26.34 6.06 -8.32
N LEU A 524 -26.44 7.17 -7.55
CA LEU A 524 -26.22 8.52 -8.08
C LEU A 524 -24.76 8.75 -8.50
N ALA A 525 -23.79 8.27 -7.69
CA ALA A 525 -22.38 8.33 -8.02
C ALA A 525 -22.08 7.62 -9.34
N GLU A 526 -22.59 6.41 -9.53
CA GLU A 526 -22.43 5.66 -10.78
C GLU A 526 -23.08 6.37 -11.99
N LYS A 527 -24.26 6.99 -11.79
CA LYS A 527 -24.94 7.78 -12.84
C LYS A 527 -24.07 8.96 -13.29
N ILE A 528 -23.42 9.67 -12.36
CA ILE A 528 -22.53 10.79 -12.65
C ILE A 528 -21.33 10.32 -13.49
N TYR A 529 -20.65 9.25 -13.08
CA TYR A 529 -19.51 8.70 -13.81
C TYR A 529 -19.89 8.05 -15.15
N ALA A 530 -21.08 7.48 -15.28
CA ALA A 530 -21.57 6.93 -16.54
C ALA A 530 -21.87 8.01 -17.58
N GLY A 531 -22.20 9.22 -17.15
CA GLY A 531 -22.46 10.37 -18.03
C GLY A 531 -21.23 11.00 -18.70
N GLY A 532 -20.03 10.53 -18.37
CA GLY A 532 -18.80 10.90 -19.09
C GLY A 532 -18.24 12.29 -18.78
N LYS A 533 -18.62 12.93 -17.68
CA LYS A 533 -17.90 14.04 -17.02
C LYS A 533 -17.52 13.55 -15.62
N PRO A 534 -16.43 13.85 -15.15
CA PRO A 534 -15.43 14.89 -15.04
C PRO A 534 -14.11 14.63 -15.70
#